data_be149bf35c22b5e2a979be2f57764082
#
_entry.id   be149bf35c22b5e2a979be2f57764082
#
_cell.length_a   1.000
_cell.length_b   1.000
_cell.length_c   1.000
_cell.angle_alpha   90.00
_cell.angle_beta   90.00
_cell.angle_gamma   90.00
#
_symmetry.space_group_name_H-M   'P 1'
#
loop_
_entity.id
_entity.type
_entity.pdbx_description
1 polymer ?
#
loop_
_entity_poly.entity_id
_entity_poly.type
_entity_poly.pdbx_seq_one_letter_code
_entity_poly.pdbx_strand_id
1 'polypeptide(L)'
;MEEKRVWGIHTRDDNLFLKENVIAIGWHEMGDLAQIEPSREAFKLRYIEIYSDAKKGSIATCSGMLYRFSHEVSIGDYVVFPSKMDRQIYIGVVESGYIYEKNALRYVQQRKVKWIKHIPRTAFSQGALYEIGSALTFFMVKNYADEFLAALDKEFKKASYSDGMEDDSVAATAEDIIENTKDFILKELSRQFKGYDLEEFVADLLRAMGYRTAVSSHGGDSGIDITAYKDELPPRILVQVKSQDSDIRETTIQSLKGAMHEGDYGLFVTLSNYTKNAQKYLDNTPIIRGINGTELVELILKHYEDLNEKYRKMIPLKMVYIPIPHDMNL
;
A
#
# COMPACT_ATOMS: atom_id res chain seq x y z
N MET A 1 20.08 22.25 -17.07
CA MET A 1 19.03 21.97 -16.07
C MET A 1 19.62 20.87 -15.21
N GLU A 2 19.72 21.07 -13.90
CA GLU A 2 20.11 19.97 -12.98
C GLU A 2 19.07 18.86 -13.12
N GLU A 3 19.58 17.65 -13.28
CA GLU A 3 18.74 16.44 -13.36
C GLU A 3 18.06 16.23 -12.00
N LYS A 4 16.74 16.35 -11.95
CA LYS A 4 15.98 16.21 -10.72
C LYS A 4 16.01 14.75 -10.27
N ARG A 5 16.40 14.53 -9.03
CA ARG A 5 16.51 13.19 -8.43
C ARG A 5 15.15 12.74 -7.93
N VAL A 6 14.98 11.42 -7.87
CA VAL A 6 13.81 10.78 -7.27
C VAL A 6 14.26 9.99 -6.05
N TRP A 7 13.63 10.27 -4.91
CA TRP A 7 13.94 9.65 -3.63
C TRP A 7 12.78 8.78 -3.17
N GLY A 8 13.08 7.56 -2.73
CA GLY A 8 12.13 6.70 -2.05
C GLY A 8 12.22 6.88 -0.54
N ILE A 9 11.09 6.88 0.15
CA ILE A 9 11.05 7.00 1.61
C ILE A 9 9.96 6.13 2.23
N HIS A 10 10.27 5.53 3.37
CA HIS A 10 9.33 4.76 4.18
C HIS A 10 9.13 5.39 5.55
N THR A 11 7.94 5.19 6.11
CA THR A 11 7.63 5.58 7.49
C THR A 11 6.74 4.51 8.15
N ARG A 12 6.68 4.55 9.48
CA ARG A 12 5.67 3.83 10.28
C ARG A 12 4.51 4.76 10.69
N ASP A 13 4.51 6.00 10.21
CA ASP A 13 3.51 7.02 10.50
C ASP A 13 3.14 7.79 9.23
N ASP A 14 2.28 7.17 8.41
CA ASP A 14 1.75 7.76 7.17
C ASP A 14 1.03 9.09 7.43
N ASN A 15 0.36 9.21 8.59
CA ASN A 15 -0.36 10.42 8.96
C ASN A 15 0.56 11.63 9.11
N LEU A 16 1.76 11.45 9.68
CA LEU A 16 2.74 12.52 9.77
C LEU A 16 3.08 13.07 8.38
N PHE A 17 3.40 12.18 7.44
CA PHE A 17 3.81 12.59 6.10
C PHE A 17 2.69 13.31 5.35
N LEU A 18 1.48 12.75 5.39
CA LEU A 18 0.36 13.22 4.57
C LEU A 18 -0.39 14.40 5.17
N LYS A 19 -0.47 14.52 6.52
CA LYS A 19 -1.17 15.62 7.17
C LYS A 19 -0.29 16.86 7.35
N GLU A 20 0.97 16.65 7.72
CA GLU A 20 1.91 17.75 7.99
C GLU A 20 2.68 18.16 6.73
N ASN A 21 2.51 17.45 5.60
CA ASN A 21 3.25 17.69 4.35
C ASN A 21 4.77 17.68 4.56
N VAL A 22 5.26 16.65 5.25
CA VAL A 22 6.68 16.45 5.52
C VAL A 22 7.11 15.05 5.12
N ILE A 23 8.39 14.89 4.84
CA ILE A 23 9.10 13.62 4.91
C ILE A 23 10.06 13.67 6.07
N ALA A 24 10.24 12.56 6.76
CA ALA A 24 11.05 12.55 7.97
C ALA A 24 11.71 11.20 8.22
N ILE A 25 12.88 11.24 8.86
CA ILE A 25 13.59 10.06 9.33
C ILE A 25 13.89 10.19 10.82
N GLY A 26 14.15 9.07 11.47
CA GLY A 26 14.44 8.99 12.91
C GLY A 26 15.85 9.43 13.28
N TRP A 27 16.50 8.63 14.11
CA TRP A 27 17.86 8.85 14.64
C TRP A 27 18.00 10.14 15.48
N HIS A 28 17.11 10.30 16.46
CA HIS A 28 17.13 11.49 17.33
C HIS A 28 18.42 11.63 18.14
N GLU A 29 19.08 10.53 18.49
CA GLU A 29 20.36 10.52 19.20
C GLU A 29 21.50 11.16 18.38
N MET A 30 21.38 11.19 17.05
CA MET A 30 22.34 11.90 16.20
C MET A 30 22.31 13.42 16.38
N GLY A 31 21.23 13.94 16.97
CA GLY A 31 21.02 15.36 17.12
C GLY A 31 20.76 16.07 15.79
N ASP A 32 21.08 17.36 15.74
CA ASP A 32 20.96 18.16 14.52
C ASP A 32 22.05 17.79 13.51
N LEU A 33 21.65 17.15 12.41
CA LEU A 33 22.60 16.71 11.37
C LEU A 33 23.31 17.85 10.66
N ALA A 34 22.79 19.09 10.71
CA ALA A 34 23.45 20.26 10.14
C ALA A 34 24.69 20.69 10.96
N GLN A 35 24.83 20.21 12.19
CA GLN A 35 25.99 20.48 13.02
C GLN A 35 27.16 19.51 12.78
N ILE A 36 26.95 18.45 11.99
CA ILE A 36 27.98 17.49 11.62
C ILE A 36 28.68 18.01 10.35
N GLU A 37 30.01 17.91 10.30
CA GLU A 37 30.75 18.26 9.09
C GLU A 37 30.14 17.60 7.85
N PRO A 38 29.93 18.32 6.73
CA PRO A 38 29.23 17.82 5.55
C PRO A 38 30.08 16.83 4.73
N SER A 39 30.51 15.76 5.39
CA SER A 39 31.22 14.65 4.76
C SER A 39 30.67 13.30 5.19
N ARG A 40 30.70 12.32 4.29
CA ARG A 40 30.24 10.95 4.60
C ARG A 40 31.05 10.31 5.73
N GLU A 41 32.33 10.65 5.84
CA GLU A 41 33.20 10.11 6.87
C GLU A 41 32.85 10.69 8.25
N ALA A 42 32.59 12.00 8.35
CA ALA A 42 32.14 12.62 9.61
C ALA A 42 30.82 12.02 10.12
N PHE A 43 29.85 11.78 9.23
CA PHE A 43 28.60 11.12 9.57
C PHE A 43 28.81 9.69 10.05
N LYS A 44 29.75 8.95 9.43
CA LYS A 44 30.10 7.60 9.83
C LYS A 44 30.75 7.56 11.20
N LEU A 45 31.73 8.45 11.46
CA LEU A 45 32.38 8.57 12.78
C LEU A 45 31.37 8.92 13.86
N ARG A 46 30.51 9.91 13.61
CA ARG A 46 29.46 10.30 14.55
C ARG A 46 28.47 9.18 14.82
N TYR A 47 28.10 8.39 13.78
CA TYR A 47 27.23 7.25 13.94
C TYR A 47 27.85 6.16 14.82
N ILE A 48 29.13 5.85 14.64
CA ILE A 48 29.87 4.87 15.47
C ILE A 48 29.96 5.34 16.94
N GLU A 49 30.20 6.62 17.15
CA GLU A 49 30.28 7.21 18.51
C GLU A 49 28.97 7.01 19.28
N ILE A 50 27.82 7.20 18.61
CA ILE A 50 26.50 7.13 19.25
C ILE A 50 26.00 5.67 19.34
N TYR A 51 26.23 4.87 18.29
CA TYR A 51 25.74 3.50 18.16
C TYR A 51 26.92 2.52 18.15
N SER A 52 27.66 2.45 19.28
CA SER A 52 28.89 1.66 19.42
C SER A 52 28.70 0.17 19.09
N ASP A 53 27.50 -0.38 19.35
CA ASP A 53 27.17 -1.80 19.12
C ASP A 53 26.63 -2.08 17.71
N ALA A 54 26.61 -1.07 16.82
CA ALA A 54 26.08 -1.22 15.48
C ALA A 54 26.93 -2.17 14.61
N LYS A 55 26.28 -3.03 13.86
CA LYS A 55 26.97 -3.94 12.92
C LYS A 55 27.65 -3.13 11.80
N LYS A 56 28.83 -3.59 11.34
CA LYS A 56 29.60 -2.89 10.29
C LYS A 56 28.80 -2.55 9.03
N GLY A 57 27.92 -3.43 8.58
CA GLY A 57 27.05 -3.17 7.43
C GLY A 57 26.02 -2.05 7.67
N SER A 58 25.42 -2.01 8.86
CA SER A 58 24.44 -0.97 9.20
C SER A 58 25.09 0.41 9.37
N ILE A 59 26.34 0.49 9.84
CA ILE A 59 27.06 1.76 9.99
C ILE A 59 27.16 2.50 8.66
N ALA A 60 27.66 1.87 7.61
CA ALA A 60 27.83 2.50 6.30
C ALA A 60 26.47 2.88 5.67
N THR A 61 25.47 2.01 5.83
CA THR A 61 24.14 2.21 5.28
C THR A 61 23.40 3.36 5.97
N CYS A 62 23.33 3.34 7.31
CA CYS A 62 22.59 4.34 8.08
C CYS A 62 23.26 5.71 8.02
N SER A 63 24.59 5.79 8.23
CA SER A 63 25.32 7.07 8.13
C SER A 63 25.22 7.67 6.73
N GLY A 64 25.33 6.84 5.68
CA GLY A 64 25.14 7.28 4.29
C GLY A 64 23.71 7.77 3.99
N MET A 65 22.69 7.16 4.60
CA MET A 65 21.29 7.59 4.48
C MET A 65 21.08 8.94 5.18
N LEU A 66 21.58 9.12 6.40
CA LEU A 66 21.52 10.37 7.14
C LEU A 66 22.20 11.51 6.39
N TYR A 67 23.39 11.26 5.83
CA TYR A 67 24.11 12.24 5.01
C TYR A 67 23.32 12.62 3.75
N ARG A 68 22.78 11.64 3.01
CA ARG A 68 21.94 11.93 1.83
C ARG A 68 20.73 12.77 2.20
N PHE A 69 20.01 12.39 3.25
CA PHE A 69 18.80 13.10 3.67
C PHE A 69 19.08 14.56 4.05
N SER A 70 20.20 14.84 4.74
CA SER A 70 20.53 16.19 5.19
C SER A 70 21.22 17.04 4.12
N HIS A 71 22.09 16.46 3.27
CA HIS A 71 23.00 17.22 2.40
C HIS A 71 22.83 16.99 0.90
N GLU A 72 22.36 15.80 0.45
CA GLU A 72 22.26 15.51 -0.97
C GLU A 72 20.88 15.82 -1.57
N VAL A 73 19.82 15.78 -0.76
CA VAL A 73 18.46 16.14 -1.20
C VAL A 73 18.39 17.64 -1.46
N SER A 74 17.91 18.01 -2.63
CA SER A 74 17.75 19.40 -3.07
C SER A 74 16.27 19.81 -3.12
N ILE A 75 16.00 21.10 -2.94
CA ILE A 75 14.67 21.65 -3.19
C ILE A 75 14.34 21.44 -4.68
N GLY A 76 13.15 20.92 -4.94
CA GLY A 76 12.69 20.56 -6.27
C GLY A 76 12.96 19.11 -6.68
N ASP A 77 13.69 18.32 -5.87
CA ASP A 77 13.77 16.88 -6.04
C ASP A 77 12.40 16.23 -5.82
N TYR A 78 12.17 15.10 -6.47
CA TYR A 78 10.95 14.32 -6.27
C TYR A 78 11.09 13.31 -5.15
N VAL A 79 9.96 13.03 -4.49
CA VAL A 79 9.86 12.02 -3.45
C VAL A 79 8.73 11.07 -3.78
N VAL A 80 8.99 9.77 -3.66
CA VAL A 80 8.01 8.69 -3.82
C VAL A 80 7.81 8.03 -2.46
N PHE A 81 6.58 8.03 -1.98
CA PHE A 81 6.18 7.45 -0.72
C PHE A 81 5.09 6.38 -0.93
N PRO A 82 5.42 5.09 -0.75
CA PRO A 82 4.45 4.01 -0.80
C PRO A 82 3.68 3.92 0.53
N SER A 83 2.51 4.52 0.59
CA SER A 83 1.64 4.48 1.77
C SER A 83 1.11 3.08 2.01
N LYS A 84 1.22 2.60 3.27
CA LYS A 84 0.64 1.33 3.72
C LYS A 84 -0.82 1.49 4.14
N MET A 85 -1.23 2.70 4.50
CA MET A 85 -2.57 3.00 5.01
C MET A 85 -3.65 2.85 3.92
N ASP A 86 -3.38 3.32 2.71
CA ASP A 86 -4.36 3.36 1.61
C ASP A 86 -3.88 2.70 0.31
N ARG A 87 -2.69 2.09 0.34
CA ARG A 87 -2.05 1.39 -0.79
C ARG A 87 -1.86 2.28 -2.03
N GLN A 88 -1.66 3.59 -1.80
CA GLN A 88 -1.33 4.54 -2.84
C GLN A 88 0.17 4.83 -2.86
N ILE A 89 0.67 5.17 -4.03
CA ILE A 89 2.00 5.77 -4.21
C ILE A 89 1.81 7.28 -4.26
N TYR A 90 2.34 7.96 -3.26
CA TYR A 90 2.35 9.42 -3.23
C TYR A 90 3.62 9.93 -3.89
N ILE A 91 3.47 10.87 -4.81
CA ILE A 91 4.59 11.55 -5.46
C ILE A 91 4.51 13.02 -5.08
N GLY A 92 5.60 13.53 -4.51
CA GLY A 92 5.72 14.91 -4.07
C GLY A 92 7.01 15.55 -4.54
N VAL A 93 7.13 16.85 -4.28
CA VAL A 93 8.34 17.66 -4.51
C VAL A 93 8.83 18.22 -3.19
N VAL A 94 10.13 18.13 -2.95
CA VAL A 94 10.79 18.72 -1.78
C VAL A 94 10.72 20.24 -1.88
N GLU A 95 10.14 20.89 -0.87
CA GLU A 95 9.95 22.35 -0.81
C GLU A 95 10.90 23.05 0.17
N SER A 96 11.58 22.30 1.05
CA SER A 96 12.48 22.90 2.02
C SER A 96 13.87 22.27 2.03
N GLY A 97 14.83 23.00 2.54
CA GLY A 97 16.07 22.44 3.05
C GLY A 97 15.82 21.48 4.22
N TYR A 98 16.88 20.91 4.75
CA TYR A 98 16.82 20.07 5.95
C TYR A 98 16.34 20.89 7.17
N ILE A 99 15.52 20.28 8.02
CA ILE A 99 14.94 20.85 9.24
C ILE A 99 15.18 19.87 10.40
N TYR A 100 15.70 20.37 11.51
CA TYR A 100 15.78 19.63 12.76
C TYR A 100 14.62 20.02 13.68
N GLU A 101 13.63 19.13 13.82
CA GLU A 101 12.47 19.35 14.69
C GLU A 101 12.72 18.72 16.06
N LYS A 102 13.41 19.47 16.92
CA LYS A 102 13.89 19.01 18.24
C LYS A 102 12.78 18.44 19.13
N ASN A 103 11.55 18.94 18.99
CA ASN A 103 10.42 18.56 19.85
C ASN A 103 9.61 17.37 19.28
N ALA A 104 9.96 16.87 18.12
CA ALA A 104 9.30 15.69 17.56
C ALA A 104 9.67 14.43 18.36
N LEU A 105 8.68 13.60 18.69
CA LEU A 105 8.88 12.39 19.51
C LEU A 105 9.71 11.30 18.80
N ARG A 106 9.63 11.20 17.47
CA ARG A 106 10.29 10.13 16.70
C ARG A 106 11.06 10.62 15.48
N TYR A 107 10.49 11.49 14.70
CA TYR A 107 10.95 11.87 13.37
C TYR A 107 11.49 13.31 13.40
N VAL A 108 12.67 13.47 14.00
CA VAL A 108 13.28 14.79 14.24
C VAL A 108 13.96 15.37 13.01
N GLN A 109 14.37 14.53 12.06
CA GLN A 109 15.04 14.95 10.84
C GLN A 109 13.98 15.09 9.75
N GLN A 110 13.66 16.30 9.33
CA GLN A 110 12.50 16.58 8.48
C GLN A 110 12.84 17.41 7.25
N ARG A 111 11.96 17.32 6.24
CA ARG A 111 11.87 18.22 5.09
C ARG A 111 10.42 18.44 4.72
N LYS A 112 10.05 19.65 4.30
CA LYS A 112 8.72 19.92 3.76
C LYS A 112 8.61 19.39 2.34
N VAL A 113 7.46 18.82 2.04
CA VAL A 113 7.14 18.24 0.74
C VAL A 113 5.74 18.68 0.31
N LYS A 114 5.59 19.04 -0.94
CA LYS A 114 4.28 19.23 -1.56
C LYS A 114 3.90 17.95 -2.29
N TRP A 115 2.90 17.26 -1.78
CA TRP A 115 2.34 16.09 -2.47
C TRP A 115 1.56 16.55 -3.70
N ILE A 116 1.98 16.07 -4.88
CA ILE A 116 1.42 16.47 -6.18
C ILE A 116 0.32 15.51 -6.61
N LYS A 117 0.57 14.20 -6.48
CA LYS A 117 -0.32 13.17 -6.98
C LYS A 117 -0.21 11.91 -6.12
N HIS A 118 -1.30 11.18 -6.01
CA HIS A 118 -1.31 9.82 -5.48
C HIS A 118 -1.94 8.88 -6.52
N ILE A 119 -1.41 7.68 -6.63
CA ILE A 119 -1.74 6.73 -7.70
C ILE A 119 -1.78 5.34 -7.08
N PRO A 120 -2.77 4.49 -7.42
CA PRO A 120 -2.81 3.12 -6.94
C PRO A 120 -1.53 2.35 -7.26
N ARG A 121 -0.99 1.60 -6.31
CA ARG A 121 0.21 0.75 -6.52
C ARG A 121 0.08 -0.15 -7.75
N THR A 122 -1.13 -0.65 -8.02
CA THR A 122 -1.42 -1.51 -9.18
C THR A 122 -1.21 -0.86 -10.54
N ALA A 123 -1.01 0.46 -10.59
CA ALA A 123 -0.72 1.17 -11.84
C ALA A 123 0.76 1.09 -12.26
N PHE A 124 1.65 0.71 -11.35
CA PHE A 124 3.09 0.62 -11.59
C PHE A 124 3.53 -0.80 -11.95
N SER A 125 4.66 -0.90 -12.66
CA SER A 125 5.31 -2.18 -12.95
C SER A 125 5.77 -2.88 -11.67
N GLN A 126 5.97 -4.19 -11.74
CA GLN A 126 6.45 -4.94 -10.58
C GLN A 126 7.87 -4.52 -10.21
N GLY A 127 8.74 -4.23 -11.20
CA GLY A 127 10.08 -3.72 -10.97
C GLY A 127 10.10 -2.38 -10.22
N ALA A 128 9.25 -1.43 -10.60
CA ALA A 128 9.10 -0.16 -9.88
C ALA A 128 8.65 -0.38 -8.43
N LEU A 129 7.71 -1.31 -8.21
CA LEU A 129 7.25 -1.65 -6.86
C LEU A 129 8.31 -2.36 -6.03
N TYR A 130 9.15 -3.20 -6.63
CA TYR A 130 10.29 -3.80 -5.94
C TYR A 130 11.34 -2.76 -5.55
N GLU A 131 11.67 -1.82 -6.45
CA GLU A 131 12.64 -0.78 -6.13
C GLU A 131 12.18 0.11 -4.97
N ILE A 132 10.90 0.52 -4.96
CA ILE A 132 10.36 1.32 -3.84
C ILE A 132 9.99 0.48 -2.62
N GLY A 133 9.95 -0.85 -2.71
CA GLY A 133 9.83 -1.79 -1.60
C GLY A 133 11.14 -2.04 -0.86
N SER A 134 12.16 -1.21 -1.08
CA SER A 134 13.47 -1.33 -0.44
C SER A 134 13.37 -1.39 1.08
N ALA A 135 14.21 -2.20 1.71
CA ALA A 135 14.36 -2.26 3.17
C ALA A 135 14.95 -0.97 3.79
N LEU A 136 15.42 -0.03 2.96
CA LEU A 136 15.97 1.24 3.42
C LEU A 136 14.88 2.25 3.71
N THR A 137 14.99 2.95 4.82
CA THR A 137 14.06 4.03 5.18
C THR A 137 14.09 5.18 4.17
N PHE A 138 15.25 5.48 3.60
CA PHE A 138 15.44 6.56 2.64
C PHE A 138 16.53 6.19 1.62
N PHE A 139 16.23 6.29 0.33
CA PHE A 139 17.11 5.84 -0.75
C PHE A 139 16.84 6.61 -2.05
N MET A 140 17.77 6.52 -3.00
CA MET A 140 17.59 7.07 -4.34
C MET A 140 16.92 6.02 -5.23
N VAL A 141 15.84 6.37 -5.90
CA VAL A 141 15.23 5.57 -6.97
C VAL A 141 16.07 5.75 -8.23
N LYS A 142 16.62 4.67 -8.78
CA LYS A 142 17.59 4.72 -9.88
C LYS A 142 17.06 4.12 -11.18
N ASN A 143 16.42 2.94 -11.07
CA ASN A 143 16.07 2.15 -12.25
C ASN A 143 14.70 2.52 -12.82
N TYR A 144 13.76 2.91 -11.95
CA TYR A 144 12.37 3.19 -12.33
C TYR A 144 11.95 4.64 -12.02
N ALA A 145 12.92 5.56 -11.86
CA ALA A 145 12.64 6.98 -11.63
C ALA A 145 11.72 7.57 -12.71
N ASP A 146 11.98 7.24 -13.98
CA ASP A 146 11.21 7.73 -15.12
C ASP A 146 9.75 7.25 -15.11
N GLU A 147 9.49 6.03 -14.60
CA GLU A 147 8.12 5.51 -14.47
C GLU A 147 7.32 6.33 -13.43
N PHE A 148 7.94 6.66 -12.30
CA PHE A 148 7.30 7.51 -11.29
C PHE A 148 7.10 8.94 -11.77
N LEU A 149 8.03 9.50 -12.54
CA LEU A 149 7.89 10.83 -13.11
C LEU A 149 6.82 10.87 -14.22
N ALA A 150 6.79 9.87 -15.10
CA ALA A 150 5.75 9.71 -16.11
C ALA A 150 4.35 9.62 -15.49
N ALA A 151 4.25 9.04 -14.28
CA ALA A 151 2.99 8.94 -13.57
C ALA A 151 2.41 10.31 -13.14
N LEU A 152 3.17 11.38 -13.18
CA LEU A 152 2.68 12.75 -12.96
C LEU A 152 1.83 13.27 -14.14
N ASP A 153 2.02 12.74 -15.34
CA ASP A 153 1.26 13.15 -16.50
C ASP A 153 -0.22 12.76 -16.38
N LYS A 154 -1.10 13.56 -17.01
CA LYS A 154 -2.54 13.32 -16.99
C LYS A 154 -2.95 12.06 -17.77
N GLU A 155 -2.15 11.67 -18.76
CA GLU A 155 -2.39 10.52 -19.63
C GLU A 155 -1.69 9.24 -19.18
N PHE A 156 -1.12 9.22 -17.95
CA PHE A 156 -0.45 8.03 -17.44
C PHE A 156 -1.36 6.82 -17.49
N LYS A 157 -1.04 5.89 -18.36
CA LYS A 157 -1.73 4.62 -18.51
C LYS A 157 -1.06 3.57 -17.62
N LYS A 158 -1.88 2.70 -17.02
CA LYS A 158 -1.43 1.53 -16.27
C LYS A 158 -0.34 0.79 -17.05
N ALA A 159 0.79 0.50 -16.42
CA ALA A 159 1.88 -0.23 -17.06
C ALA A 159 1.35 -1.55 -17.65
N SER A 160 1.53 -1.73 -18.96
CA SER A 160 1.27 -3.03 -19.60
C SER A 160 2.39 -3.99 -19.18
N TYR A 161 2.03 -5.16 -18.65
CA TYR A 161 3.00 -6.19 -18.30
C TYR A 161 3.89 -6.53 -19.50
N SER A 162 5.17 -6.20 -19.39
CA SER A 162 6.22 -6.86 -20.16
C SER A 162 6.84 -7.90 -19.23
N ASP A 163 6.68 -9.17 -19.57
CA ASP A 163 7.39 -10.27 -18.94
C ASP A 163 8.91 -10.04 -19.06
N GLY A 164 9.60 -10.13 -17.91
CA GLY A 164 11.01 -10.43 -17.88
C GLY A 164 11.95 -9.25 -17.61
N MET A 165 12.22 -9.03 -16.33
CA MET A 165 13.54 -8.80 -15.76
C MET A 165 13.46 -9.11 -14.27
N GLU A 166 13.95 -10.28 -13.89
CA GLU A 166 14.26 -10.60 -12.50
C GLU A 166 15.51 -9.80 -12.13
N ASP A 167 15.35 -8.84 -11.24
CA ASP A 167 16.51 -8.18 -10.62
C ASP A 167 16.76 -8.83 -9.25
N ASP A 168 17.74 -9.73 -9.23
CA ASP A 168 18.14 -10.51 -8.05
C ASP A 168 18.88 -9.67 -6.98
N SER A 169 18.93 -8.36 -7.08
CA SER A 169 19.90 -7.54 -6.34
C SER A 169 19.42 -6.97 -5.01
N VAL A 170 18.17 -7.19 -4.60
CA VAL A 170 17.66 -6.66 -3.33
C VAL A 170 17.10 -7.78 -2.46
N ALA A 171 17.85 -8.15 -1.42
CA ALA A 171 17.34 -9.02 -0.38
C ALA A 171 16.09 -8.39 0.24
N ALA A 172 14.91 -8.85 -0.20
CA ALA A 172 13.62 -8.37 0.27
C ALA A 172 13.46 -8.74 1.74
N THR A 173 12.98 -7.79 2.55
CA THR A 173 12.56 -8.09 3.92
C THR A 173 11.27 -8.91 3.90
N ALA A 174 10.95 -9.57 5.02
CA ALA A 174 9.68 -10.29 5.16
C ALA A 174 8.48 -9.36 4.86
N GLU A 175 8.56 -8.11 5.30
CA GLU A 175 7.53 -7.09 5.08
C GLU A 175 7.36 -6.74 3.60
N ASP A 176 8.47 -6.62 2.88
CA ASP A 176 8.48 -6.35 1.44
C ASP A 176 7.88 -7.52 0.65
N ILE A 177 8.19 -8.75 1.04
CA ILE A 177 7.61 -9.95 0.42
C ILE A 177 6.09 -9.98 0.62
N ILE A 178 5.61 -9.69 1.83
CA ILE A 178 4.17 -9.64 2.15
C ILE A 178 3.49 -8.55 1.32
N GLU A 179 4.03 -7.33 1.28
CA GLU A 179 3.45 -6.22 0.53
C GLU A 179 3.44 -6.48 -0.98
N ASN A 180 4.52 -7.00 -1.53
CA ASN A 180 4.59 -7.38 -2.94
C ASN A 180 3.60 -8.51 -3.28
N THR A 181 3.40 -9.46 -2.37
CA THR A 181 2.40 -10.53 -2.54
C THR A 181 0.99 -9.94 -2.58
N LYS A 182 0.66 -9.01 -1.68
CA LYS A 182 -0.63 -8.31 -1.69
C LYS A 182 -0.85 -7.54 -2.99
N ASP A 183 0.18 -6.83 -3.48
CA ASP A 183 0.11 -6.12 -4.76
C ASP A 183 -0.09 -7.07 -5.93
N PHE A 184 0.61 -8.20 -5.95
CA PHE A 184 0.43 -9.23 -6.96
C PHE A 184 -1.02 -9.73 -7.00
N ILE A 185 -1.58 -10.10 -5.85
CA ILE A 185 -2.97 -10.58 -5.76
C ILE A 185 -3.94 -9.53 -6.30
N LEU A 186 -3.80 -8.27 -5.87
CA LEU A 186 -4.71 -7.20 -6.29
C LEU A 186 -4.61 -6.92 -7.79
N LYS A 187 -3.42 -7.01 -8.38
CA LYS A 187 -3.20 -6.92 -9.83
C LYS A 187 -3.87 -8.07 -10.56
N GLU A 188 -3.70 -9.31 -10.09
CA GLU A 188 -4.34 -10.47 -10.70
C GLU A 188 -5.87 -10.37 -10.64
N LEU A 189 -6.43 -9.94 -9.50
CA LEU A 189 -7.86 -9.69 -9.37
C LEU A 189 -8.35 -8.66 -10.41
N SER A 190 -7.70 -7.50 -10.47
CA SER A 190 -8.08 -6.43 -11.41
C SER A 190 -7.93 -6.84 -12.89
N ARG A 191 -6.98 -7.74 -13.19
CA ARG A 191 -6.71 -8.20 -14.56
C ARG A 191 -7.67 -9.30 -15.01
N GLN A 192 -7.90 -10.29 -14.16
CA GLN A 192 -8.57 -11.53 -14.53
C GLN A 192 -10.06 -11.53 -14.19
N PHE A 193 -10.47 -10.77 -13.18
CA PHE A 193 -11.85 -10.81 -12.68
C PHE A 193 -12.54 -9.46 -12.92
N LYS A 194 -13.43 -9.42 -13.89
CA LYS A 194 -14.25 -8.24 -14.19
C LYS A 194 -15.73 -8.59 -14.16
N GLY A 195 -16.53 -7.68 -13.60
CA GLY A 195 -17.97 -7.87 -13.53
C GLY A 195 -18.33 -9.21 -12.87
N TYR A 196 -19.04 -10.04 -13.58
CA TYR A 196 -19.55 -11.33 -13.10
C TYR A 196 -18.46 -12.30 -12.62
N ASP A 197 -17.28 -12.31 -13.24
CA ASP A 197 -16.18 -13.18 -12.79
C ASP A 197 -15.71 -12.80 -11.38
N LEU A 198 -15.74 -11.52 -11.00
CA LEU A 198 -15.42 -11.09 -9.65
C LEU A 198 -16.54 -11.47 -8.67
N GLU A 199 -17.79 -11.40 -9.07
CA GLU A 199 -18.92 -11.83 -8.25
C GLU A 199 -18.82 -13.33 -7.92
N GLU A 200 -18.57 -14.18 -8.93
CA GLU A 200 -18.33 -15.61 -8.76
C GLU A 200 -17.13 -15.91 -7.85
N PHE A 201 -16.03 -15.16 -8.01
CA PHE A 201 -14.86 -15.28 -7.15
C PHE A 201 -15.17 -14.92 -5.70
N VAL A 202 -15.86 -13.79 -5.45
CA VAL A 202 -16.29 -13.38 -4.10
C VAL A 202 -17.24 -14.40 -3.49
N ALA A 203 -18.14 -14.99 -4.29
CA ALA A 203 -19.01 -16.06 -3.82
C ALA A 203 -18.21 -17.30 -3.39
N ASP A 204 -17.15 -17.67 -4.12
CA ASP A 204 -16.27 -18.78 -3.77
C ASP A 204 -15.47 -18.49 -2.48
N LEU A 205 -14.94 -17.28 -2.35
CA LEU A 205 -14.27 -16.84 -1.12
C LEU A 205 -15.21 -16.92 0.09
N LEU A 206 -16.44 -16.48 -0.05
CA LEU A 206 -17.44 -16.62 1.02
C LEU A 206 -17.73 -18.10 1.34
N ARG A 207 -17.74 -19.00 0.36
CA ARG A 207 -17.85 -20.46 0.61
C ARG A 207 -16.64 -20.99 1.36
N ALA A 208 -15.42 -20.57 0.99
CA ALA A 208 -14.20 -20.89 1.71
C ALA A 208 -14.24 -20.41 3.19
N MET A 209 -14.92 -19.30 3.45
CA MET A 209 -15.19 -18.77 4.79
C MET A 209 -16.35 -19.53 5.53
N GLY A 210 -16.96 -20.53 4.90
CA GLY A 210 -18.02 -21.35 5.47
C GLY A 210 -19.42 -20.77 5.29
N TYR A 211 -19.65 -19.87 4.32
CA TYR A 211 -20.98 -19.40 3.94
C TYR A 211 -21.54 -20.23 2.77
N ARG A 212 -22.84 -20.36 2.70
CA ARG A 212 -23.54 -20.80 1.51
C ARG A 212 -23.85 -19.58 0.65
N THR A 213 -23.63 -19.65 -0.66
CA THR A 213 -23.81 -18.52 -1.56
C THR A 213 -24.63 -18.88 -2.76
N ALA A 214 -25.49 -17.96 -3.19
CA ALA A 214 -26.19 -17.97 -4.46
C ALA A 214 -25.83 -16.70 -5.22
N VAL A 215 -25.24 -16.84 -6.40
CA VAL A 215 -24.94 -15.71 -7.30
C VAL A 215 -26.18 -15.38 -8.11
N SER A 216 -26.51 -14.11 -8.25
CA SER A 216 -27.67 -13.66 -9.02
C SER A 216 -27.45 -13.90 -10.51
N SER A 217 -28.51 -14.27 -11.23
CA SER A 217 -28.46 -14.35 -12.70
C SER A 217 -28.24 -12.98 -13.32
N HIS A 218 -27.57 -12.93 -14.49
CA HIS A 218 -27.35 -11.70 -15.25
C HIS A 218 -28.65 -10.92 -15.44
N GLY A 219 -28.67 -9.64 -15.01
CA GLY A 219 -29.83 -8.76 -15.20
C GLY A 219 -30.80 -8.69 -14.01
N GLY A 220 -30.42 -9.14 -12.83
CA GLY A 220 -31.21 -8.96 -11.61
C GLY A 220 -31.40 -7.47 -11.28
N ASP A 221 -32.67 -7.00 -11.23
CA ASP A 221 -33.06 -5.59 -11.16
C ASP A 221 -32.74 -4.87 -9.82
N SER A 222 -32.17 -5.58 -8.84
CA SER A 222 -31.98 -5.03 -7.47
C SER A 222 -30.56 -4.64 -7.10
N GLY A 223 -29.56 -4.84 -8.00
CA GLY A 223 -28.17 -4.52 -7.72
C GLY A 223 -27.52 -5.42 -6.64
N ILE A 224 -28.14 -6.58 -6.34
CA ILE A 224 -27.60 -7.61 -5.46
C ILE A 224 -26.93 -8.68 -6.31
N ASP A 225 -25.63 -8.85 -6.12
CA ASP A 225 -24.82 -9.76 -6.93
C ASP A 225 -24.78 -11.17 -6.32
N ILE A 226 -24.75 -11.27 -4.96
CA ILE A 226 -24.69 -12.54 -4.24
C ILE A 226 -25.61 -12.48 -3.03
N THR A 227 -26.30 -13.61 -2.73
CA THR A 227 -26.96 -13.82 -1.44
C THR A 227 -26.20 -14.90 -0.67
N ALA A 228 -25.81 -14.60 0.57
CA ALA A 228 -25.04 -15.50 1.39
C ALA A 228 -25.75 -15.82 2.73
N TYR A 229 -25.53 -17.02 3.26
CA TYR A 229 -26.06 -17.51 4.53
C TYR A 229 -24.95 -18.22 5.30
N LYS A 230 -24.89 -18.03 6.62
CA LYS A 230 -23.91 -18.75 7.47
C LYS A 230 -24.35 -20.22 7.67
N ASP A 231 -25.64 -20.44 7.83
CA ASP A 231 -26.28 -21.74 8.02
C ASP A 231 -27.66 -21.79 7.34
N GLU A 232 -28.56 -22.64 7.78
CA GLU A 232 -29.92 -22.81 7.22
C GLU A 232 -30.89 -21.69 7.61
N LEU A 233 -30.52 -20.83 8.59
CA LEU A 233 -31.40 -19.87 9.20
C LEU A 233 -30.99 -18.42 8.91
N PRO A 234 -31.92 -17.44 9.01
CA PRO A 234 -31.57 -16.03 8.97
C PRO A 234 -30.53 -15.65 10.04
N PRO A 235 -29.76 -14.58 9.84
CA PRO A 235 -29.93 -13.56 8.80
C PRO A 235 -29.28 -13.95 7.47
N ARG A 236 -29.82 -13.43 6.39
CA ARG A 236 -29.16 -13.45 5.09
C ARG A 236 -28.27 -12.23 4.92
N ILE A 237 -27.24 -12.39 4.11
CA ILE A 237 -26.29 -11.33 3.77
C ILE A 237 -26.45 -11.04 2.27
N LEU A 238 -26.83 -9.81 1.95
CA LEU A 238 -26.89 -9.34 0.57
C LEU A 238 -25.56 -8.70 0.20
N VAL A 239 -24.93 -9.22 -0.87
CA VAL A 239 -23.59 -8.79 -1.27
C VAL A 239 -23.67 -8.03 -2.59
N GLN A 240 -23.02 -6.89 -2.64
CA GLN A 240 -22.78 -6.12 -3.85
C GLN A 240 -21.28 -6.05 -4.11
N VAL A 241 -20.87 -6.32 -5.36
CA VAL A 241 -19.46 -6.36 -5.78
C VAL A 241 -19.21 -5.31 -6.85
N LYS A 242 -18.11 -4.57 -6.75
CA LYS A 242 -17.69 -3.58 -7.74
C LYS A 242 -16.23 -3.75 -8.11
N SER A 243 -15.96 -3.99 -9.39
CA SER A 243 -14.62 -4.17 -9.96
C SER A 243 -13.98 -2.88 -10.49
N GLN A 244 -14.55 -1.71 -10.19
CA GLN A 244 -14.04 -0.41 -10.67
C GLN A 244 -12.73 -0.01 -9.97
N ASP A 245 -11.89 0.72 -10.70
CA ASP A 245 -10.61 1.23 -10.18
C ASP A 245 -10.78 2.55 -9.38
N SER A 246 -11.91 3.25 -9.54
CA SER A 246 -12.19 4.51 -8.82
C SER A 246 -12.84 4.24 -7.46
N ASP A 247 -12.55 5.11 -6.48
CA ASP A 247 -13.10 5.02 -5.14
C ASP A 247 -14.63 4.98 -5.14
N ILE A 248 -15.20 4.15 -4.28
CA ILE A 248 -16.64 3.97 -4.11
C ILE A 248 -17.23 5.17 -3.39
N ARG A 249 -18.30 5.73 -3.96
CA ARG A 249 -19.04 6.84 -3.37
C ARG A 249 -20.15 6.34 -2.43
N GLU A 250 -20.52 7.17 -1.48
CA GLU A 250 -21.61 6.91 -0.53
C GLU A 250 -22.91 6.47 -1.22
N THR A 251 -23.30 7.16 -2.30
CA THR A 251 -24.55 6.86 -3.05
C THR A 251 -24.60 5.44 -3.58
N THR A 252 -23.43 4.86 -3.91
CA THR A 252 -23.33 3.48 -4.39
C THR A 252 -23.62 2.48 -3.26
N ILE A 253 -23.18 2.77 -2.02
CA ILE A 253 -23.47 1.92 -0.87
C ILE A 253 -24.94 2.08 -0.43
N GLN A 254 -25.49 3.27 -0.57
CA GLN A 254 -26.91 3.53 -0.29
C GLN A 254 -27.84 2.70 -1.19
N SER A 255 -27.44 2.38 -2.43
CA SER A 255 -28.24 1.51 -3.29
C SER A 255 -28.34 0.08 -2.73
N LEU A 256 -27.27 -0.47 -2.15
CA LEU A 256 -27.35 -1.74 -1.44
C LEU A 256 -28.30 -1.65 -0.25
N LYS A 257 -28.21 -0.58 0.54
CA LYS A 257 -29.12 -0.35 1.66
C LYS A 257 -30.58 -0.31 1.23
N GLY A 258 -30.87 0.31 0.08
CA GLY A 258 -32.22 0.39 -0.49
C GLY A 258 -32.81 -0.96 -0.92
N ALA A 259 -31.97 -1.93 -1.25
CA ALA A 259 -32.39 -3.28 -1.64
C ALA A 259 -32.55 -4.25 -0.43
N MET A 260 -32.12 -3.85 0.78
CA MET A 260 -32.21 -4.65 2.01
C MET A 260 -33.61 -4.53 2.63
N HIS A 261 -34.11 -5.65 3.16
CA HIS A 261 -35.31 -5.68 4.00
C HIS A 261 -34.93 -5.74 5.49
N GLU A 262 -35.94 -5.63 6.34
CA GLU A 262 -35.74 -5.76 7.78
C GLU A 262 -35.17 -7.15 8.13
N GLY A 263 -34.08 -7.18 8.91
CA GLY A 263 -33.36 -8.41 9.27
C GLY A 263 -32.26 -8.82 8.31
N ASP A 264 -32.06 -8.12 7.16
CA ASP A 264 -30.93 -8.37 6.26
C ASP A 264 -29.66 -7.67 6.74
N TYR A 265 -28.51 -8.27 6.41
CA TYR A 265 -27.21 -7.63 6.48
C TYR A 265 -26.67 -7.35 5.08
N GLY A 266 -25.88 -6.30 4.94
CA GLY A 266 -25.22 -5.93 3.68
C GLY A 266 -23.72 -6.19 3.73
N LEU A 267 -23.17 -6.63 2.62
CA LEU A 267 -21.73 -6.70 2.39
C LEU A 267 -21.42 -6.02 1.06
N PHE A 268 -20.61 -4.95 1.12
CA PHE A 268 -20.16 -4.26 -0.07
C PHE A 268 -18.68 -4.58 -0.31
N VAL A 269 -18.34 -5.17 -1.47
CA VAL A 269 -16.98 -5.60 -1.81
C VAL A 269 -16.48 -4.81 -3.01
N THR A 270 -15.26 -4.28 -2.93
CA THR A 270 -14.63 -3.57 -4.05
C THR A 270 -13.14 -3.86 -4.14
N LEU A 271 -12.57 -3.74 -5.36
CA LEU A 271 -11.11 -3.78 -5.57
C LEU A 271 -10.45 -2.43 -5.27
N SER A 272 -11.21 -1.34 -5.25
CA SER A 272 -10.74 0.02 -4.93
C SER A 272 -10.94 0.36 -3.44
N ASN A 273 -10.85 1.64 -3.11
CA ASN A 273 -11.11 2.16 -1.78
C ASN A 273 -12.50 2.82 -1.68
N TYR A 274 -12.85 3.27 -0.48
CA TYR A 274 -14.03 4.07 -0.21
C TYR A 274 -13.65 5.55 -0.08
N THR A 275 -14.46 6.45 -0.65
CA THR A 275 -14.31 7.88 -0.37
C THR A 275 -14.52 8.14 1.13
N LYS A 276 -14.03 9.27 1.67
CA LYS A 276 -14.20 9.64 3.07
C LYS A 276 -15.68 9.64 3.52
N ASN A 277 -16.58 10.07 2.63
CA ASN A 277 -18.02 10.09 2.92
C ASN A 277 -18.60 8.66 2.93
N ALA A 278 -18.17 7.82 1.98
CA ALA A 278 -18.57 6.43 1.91
C ALA A 278 -18.13 5.65 3.15
N GLN A 279 -16.87 5.85 3.60
CA GLN A 279 -16.36 5.23 4.82
C GLN A 279 -17.16 5.69 6.05
N LYS A 280 -17.39 6.99 6.19
CA LYS A 280 -18.22 7.52 7.29
C LYS A 280 -19.64 6.96 7.28
N TYR A 281 -20.22 6.75 6.09
CA TYR A 281 -21.53 6.11 5.96
C TYR A 281 -21.51 4.66 6.45
N LEU A 282 -20.50 3.88 6.06
CA LEU A 282 -20.30 2.50 6.54
C LEU A 282 -20.15 2.46 8.07
N ASP A 283 -19.32 3.34 8.64
CA ASP A 283 -19.08 3.41 10.08
C ASP A 283 -20.37 3.71 10.86
N ASN A 284 -21.28 4.48 10.27
CA ASN A 284 -22.59 4.82 10.86
C ASN A 284 -23.72 3.82 10.53
N THR A 285 -23.43 2.79 9.71
CA THR A 285 -24.44 1.82 9.26
C THR A 285 -23.99 0.39 9.59
N PRO A 286 -24.05 -0.03 10.86
CA PRO A 286 -23.42 -1.28 11.33
C PRO A 286 -23.99 -2.56 10.72
N ILE A 287 -25.14 -2.49 10.06
CA ILE A 287 -25.73 -3.61 9.32
C ILE A 287 -25.11 -3.79 7.91
N ILE A 288 -24.25 -2.88 7.46
CA ILE A 288 -23.51 -2.99 6.19
C ILE A 288 -22.02 -2.96 6.50
N ARG A 289 -21.30 -4.01 6.07
CA ARG A 289 -19.85 -4.05 6.09
C ARG A 289 -19.30 -3.72 4.70
N GLY A 290 -18.31 -2.82 4.64
CA GLY A 290 -17.47 -2.63 3.46
C GLY A 290 -16.23 -3.51 3.54
N ILE A 291 -15.81 -4.07 2.42
CA ILE A 291 -14.52 -4.74 2.21
C ILE A 291 -13.86 -4.07 1.01
N ASN A 292 -12.77 -3.36 1.25
CA ASN A 292 -11.97 -2.74 0.19
C ASN A 292 -10.96 -3.74 -0.40
N GLY A 293 -10.19 -3.31 -1.42
CA GLY A 293 -9.22 -4.17 -2.08
C GLY A 293 -8.15 -4.74 -1.13
N THR A 294 -7.70 -3.99 -0.14
CA THR A 294 -6.70 -4.44 0.85
C THR A 294 -7.29 -5.51 1.77
N GLU A 295 -8.46 -5.27 2.33
CA GLU A 295 -9.16 -6.23 3.18
C GLU A 295 -9.54 -7.50 2.42
N LEU A 296 -9.93 -7.37 1.13
CA LEU A 296 -10.22 -8.51 0.27
C LEU A 296 -8.99 -9.40 0.09
N VAL A 297 -7.83 -8.81 -0.16
CA VAL A 297 -6.56 -9.55 -0.28
C VAL A 297 -6.20 -10.26 1.01
N GLU A 298 -6.42 -9.65 2.17
CA GLU A 298 -6.18 -10.28 3.47
C GLU A 298 -7.10 -11.49 3.71
N LEU A 299 -8.36 -11.39 3.32
CA LEU A 299 -9.29 -12.51 3.39
C LEU A 299 -8.90 -13.64 2.43
N ILE A 300 -8.44 -13.30 1.22
CA ILE A 300 -7.93 -14.29 0.25
C ILE A 300 -6.74 -15.04 0.83
N LEU A 301 -5.74 -14.33 1.37
CA LEU A 301 -4.57 -14.96 1.98
C LEU A 301 -4.95 -15.87 3.14
N LYS A 302 -5.89 -15.43 3.99
CA LYS A 302 -6.35 -16.20 5.14
C LYS A 302 -7.06 -17.51 4.77
N HIS A 303 -7.80 -17.51 3.66
CA HIS A 303 -8.62 -18.64 3.21
C HIS A 303 -8.12 -19.25 1.88
N TYR A 304 -6.86 -18.98 1.51
CA TYR A 304 -6.31 -19.36 0.21
C TYR A 304 -6.39 -20.87 -0.07
N GLU A 305 -6.08 -21.69 0.93
CA GLU A 305 -6.08 -23.15 0.78
C GLU A 305 -7.48 -23.74 0.62
N ASP A 306 -8.52 -23.03 1.07
CA ASP A 306 -9.92 -23.42 1.00
C ASP A 306 -10.61 -22.92 -0.28
N LEU A 307 -9.94 -22.07 -1.09
CA LEU A 307 -10.45 -21.61 -2.38
C LEU A 307 -10.50 -22.74 -3.41
N ASN A 308 -11.48 -22.67 -4.31
CA ASN A 308 -11.55 -23.59 -5.44
C ASN A 308 -10.24 -23.59 -6.25
N GLU A 309 -9.82 -24.78 -6.70
CA GLU A 309 -8.58 -24.97 -7.46
C GLU A 309 -8.49 -24.07 -8.70
N LYS A 310 -9.62 -23.77 -9.36
CA LYS A 310 -9.70 -22.82 -10.47
C LYS A 310 -9.08 -21.48 -10.09
N TYR A 311 -9.45 -20.93 -8.94
CA TYR A 311 -8.99 -19.61 -8.49
C TYR A 311 -7.56 -19.64 -7.95
N ARG A 312 -7.16 -20.75 -7.31
CA ARG A 312 -5.76 -20.95 -6.91
C ARG A 312 -4.81 -21.02 -8.11
N LYS A 313 -5.25 -21.56 -9.25
CA LYS A 313 -4.49 -21.52 -10.51
C LYS A 313 -4.43 -20.14 -11.14
N MET A 314 -5.45 -19.32 -10.97
CA MET A 314 -5.49 -17.94 -11.49
C MET A 314 -4.66 -16.98 -10.63
N ILE A 315 -4.57 -17.23 -9.32
CA ILE A 315 -3.74 -16.48 -8.37
C ILE A 315 -2.72 -17.46 -7.76
N PRO A 316 -1.65 -17.84 -8.50
CA PRO A 316 -0.75 -18.89 -8.06
C PRO A 316 0.14 -18.41 -6.91
N LEU A 317 -0.12 -18.89 -5.71
CA LEU A 317 0.68 -18.61 -4.51
C LEU A 317 1.24 -19.90 -3.93
N LYS A 318 2.37 -19.79 -3.23
CA LYS A 318 2.96 -20.84 -2.43
C LYS A 318 3.15 -20.35 -0.99
N MET A 319 2.67 -21.11 -0.03
CA MET A 319 2.94 -20.82 1.38
C MET A 319 4.42 -21.07 1.70
N VAL A 320 5.06 -20.08 2.32
CA VAL A 320 6.44 -20.16 2.80
C VAL A 320 6.53 -19.53 4.19
N TYR A 321 7.44 -20.04 5.04
CA TYR A 321 7.77 -19.43 6.32
C TYR A 321 8.87 -18.40 6.08
N ILE A 322 8.61 -17.17 6.50
CA ILE A 322 9.55 -16.05 6.37
C ILE A 322 10.07 -15.72 7.76
N PRO A 323 11.41 -15.70 7.99
CA PRO A 323 11.96 -15.24 9.25
C PRO A 323 11.58 -13.78 9.49
N ILE A 324 11.12 -13.47 10.70
CA ILE A 324 10.86 -12.09 11.13
C ILE A 324 11.85 -11.68 12.23
N PRO A 325 12.26 -10.40 12.31
CA PRO A 325 13.06 -9.91 13.42
C PRO A 325 12.36 -10.09 14.77
N HIS A 326 13.12 -10.38 15.84
CA HIS A 326 12.59 -10.64 17.18
C HIS A 326 11.84 -9.46 17.82
N ASP A 327 12.03 -8.26 17.29
CA ASP A 327 11.42 -7.00 17.74
C ASP A 327 10.12 -6.63 17.00
N MET A 328 9.72 -7.42 16.00
CA MET A 328 8.38 -7.30 15.43
C MET A 328 7.38 -8.06 16.31
N ASN A 329 6.56 -7.34 17.05
CA ASN A 329 5.36 -7.90 17.66
C ASN A 329 4.36 -8.30 16.58
N LEU A 330 4.02 -9.58 16.54
CA LEU A 330 2.97 -10.18 15.70
C LEU A 330 1.58 -9.67 16.11
#